data_31a58d721f72681ad7dc6ed1c4e0f455
#
_entry.id   31a58d721f72681ad7dc6ed1c4e0f455
#
_cell.length_a   1.000
_cell.length_b   1.000
_cell.length_c   1.000
_cell.angle_alpha   90.00
_cell.angle_beta   90.00
_cell.angle_gamma   90.00
#
_symmetry.space_group_name_H-M   'P 1'
#
loop_
_entity.id
_entity.type
_entity.pdbx_description
1 polymer ?
#
loop_
_entity_poly.entity_id
_entity_poly.type
_entity_poly.pdbx_seq_one_letter_code
_entity_poly.pdbx_strand_id
1 'polypeptide(L)'
;MFSLYLHIHYEILRYSMIDINKIPSPCYVMEEKLLRNNLSLIKSVKERAGVNIILAFKAFALWKAFPIVREYIPFSTASSKFEARLAFEELGSPAHTYSPAYTEADFPLILRYSSHVTFNSLSQFHRFYPMVRADGSRVSCGLRINPEYSDVETDLYNPCAPGSRMGVTCDLLGDTLPEGVEGLHFHTLCESTSYDLERTLAEVERRFGRFLPHVKWLNMGGGHLMTRKDYDVEHLIALLKGFKERYPHLELIMEPGSAFAWQTGFLLTTVVDIVENHGVKTAIIDASFTCHMPDCLEMPYKPAIRFATDAVEGKPTYRIGGNSCLSGDYMGDWSFDKPLEIGDKLIFEDMIHYTIVKTNMFNGIPHPSLALWDKDDRLVMYRTFGYEDYKNRMD
;
A
#
# COMPACT_ATOMS: atom_id res chain seq x y z
N MET A 1 -31.50 -9.14 -7.35
CA MET A 1 -31.84 -10.09 -6.25
C MET A 1 -31.04 -11.39 -6.33
N PHE A 2 -31.01 -12.12 -7.46
CA PHE A 2 -30.26 -13.38 -7.64
C PHE A 2 -28.71 -13.20 -7.47
N SER A 3 -28.15 -12.12 -7.97
CA SER A 3 -26.71 -11.82 -7.87
C SER A 3 -26.27 -11.53 -6.43
N LEU A 4 -27.12 -10.85 -5.64
CA LEU A 4 -26.85 -10.55 -4.23
C LEU A 4 -26.89 -11.82 -3.37
N TYR A 5 -27.83 -12.73 -3.68
CA TYR A 5 -27.99 -14.02 -2.98
C TYR A 5 -26.80 -14.96 -3.24
N LEU A 6 -26.33 -15.02 -4.48
CA LEU A 6 -25.13 -15.77 -4.86
C LEU A 6 -23.87 -15.21 -4.21
N HIS A 7 -23.74 -13.89 -4.10
CA HIS A 7 -22.60 -13.24 -3.48
C HIS A 7 -22.55 -13.48 -1.98
N ILE A 8 -23.68 -13.30 -1.28
CA ILE A 8 -23.80 -13.60 0.16
C ILE A 8 -23.55 -15.10 0.43
N HIS A 9 -24.05 -15.99 -0.43
CA HIS A 9 -23.84 -17.43 -0.28
C HIS A 9 -22.37 -17.84 -0.55
N TYR A 10 -21.70 -17.19 -1.50
CA TYR A 10 -20.28 -17.39 -1.78
C TYR A 10 -19.41 -16.85 -0.64
N GLU A 11 -19.72 -15.70 -0.11
CA GLU A 11 -19.07 -15.13 1.08
C GLU A 11 -19.24 -16.04 2.29
N ILE A 12 -20.45 -16.52 2.58
CA ILE A 12 -20.73 -17.45 3.69
C ILE A 12 -19.98 -18.78 3.51
N LEU A 13 -19.95 -19.34 2.29
CA LEU A 13 -19.22 -20.57 1.98
C LEU A 13 -17.70 -20.38 2.10
N ARG A 14 -17.18 -19.23 1.67
CA ARG A 14 -15.77 -18.86 1.81
C ARG A 14 -15.33 -18.84 3.27
N TYR A 15 -16.16 -18.26 4.15
CA TYR A 15 -15.85 -18.15 5.58
C TYR A 15 -16.04 -19.45 6.36
N SER A 16 -16.77 -20.42 5.81
CA SER A 16 -16.92 -21.75 6.44
C SER A 16 -15.68 -22.63 6.33
N MET A 17 -14.68 -22.23 5.50
CA MET A 17 -13.47 -23.03 5.27
C MET A 17 -12.30 -22.67 6.19
N ILE A 18 -12.23 -21.41 6.68
CA ILE A 18 -11.16 -20.96 7.59
C ILE A 18 -11.57 -21.22 9.04
N ASP A 19 -10.95 -22.20 9.66
CA ASP A 19 -11.14 -22.45 11.10
C ASP A 19 -10.33 -21.43 11.92
N ILE A 20 -10.98 -20.30 12.26
CA ILE A 20 -10.37 -19.21 13.01
C ILE A 20 -9.85 -19.63 14.39
N ASN A 21 -10.32 -20.75 14.95
CA ASN A 21 -9.87 -21.24 16.25
C ASN A 21 -8.46 -21.83 16.18
N LYS A 22 -7.97 -22.20 15.00
CA LYS A 22 -6.61 -22.68 14.78
C LYS A 22 -5.60 -21.54 14.59
N ILE A 23 -6.08 -20.30 14.42
CA ILE A 23 -5.24 -19.14 14.20
C ILE A 23 -4.86 -18.54 15.56
N PRO A 24 -3.57 -18.30 15.83
CA PRO A 24 -3.16 -17.57 17.04
C PRO A 24 -3.71 -16.15 17.01
N SER A 25 -3.95 -15.56 18.18
CA SER A 25 -4.44 -14.19 18.31
C SER A 25 -3.41 -13.35 19.11
N PRO A 26 -3.12 -12.11 18.68
CA PRO A 26 -3.54 -11.49 17.42
C PRO A 26 -2.73 -11.97 16.20
N CYS A 27 -3.35 -12.00 15.01
CA CYS A 27 -2.68 -12.49 13.79
C CYS A 27 -3.20 -11.81 12.52
N TYR A 28 -2.31 -11.30 11.68
CA TYR A 28 -2.62 -10.98 10.28
C TYR A 28 -2.61 -12.25 9.45
N VAL A 29 -3.68 -12.49 8.74
CA VAL A 29 -3.85 -13.66 7.87
C VAL A 29 -4.08 -13.20 6.44
N MET A 30 -3.14 -13.49 5.56
CA MET A 30 -3.29 -13.28 4.13
C MET A 30 -3.90 -14.52 3.48
N GLU A 31 -4.87 -14.33 2.60
CA GLU A 31 -5.51 -15.40 1.83
C GLU A 31 -4.88 -15.50 0.43
N GLU A 32 -4.15 -16.58 0.15
CA GLU A 32 -3.43 -16.76 -1.11
C GLU A 32 -4.34 -16.71 -2.34
N LYS A 33 -5.52 -17.32 -2.26
CA LYS A 33 -6.49 -17.33 -3.38
C LYS A 33 -6.89 -15.92 -3.79
N LEU A 34 -7.10 -15.04 -2.81
CA LEU A 34 -7.49 -13.65 -3.07
C LEU A 34 -6.33 -12.82 -3.61
N LEU A 35 -5.14 -13.01 -3.03
CA LEU A 35 -3.92 -12.38 -3.57
C LEU A 35 -3.72 -12.76 -5.04
N ARG A 36 -3.84 -14.03 -5.39
CA ARG A 36 -3.72 -14.50 -6.77
C ARG A 36 -4.77 -13.90 -7.71
N ASN A 37 -6.00 -13.68 -7.24
CA ASN A 37 -7.04 -13.02 -8.02
C ASN A 37 -6.64 -11.57 -8.36
N ASN A 38 -6.17 -10.81 -7.37
CA ASN A 38 -5.68 -9.45 -7.60
C ASN A 38 -4.48 -9.43 -8.56
N LEU A 39 -3.51 -10.31 -8.34
CA LEU A 39 -2.32 -10.41 -9.19
C LEU A 39 -2.67 -10.77 -10.64
N SER A 40 -3.65 -11.64 -10.85
CA SER A 40 -4.14 -12.01 -12.19
C SER A 40 -4.77 -10.83 -12.91
N LEU A 41 -5.57 -10.02 -12.20
CA LEU A 41 -6.16 -8.79 -12.75
C LEU A 41 -5.07 -7.77 -13.10
N ILE A 42 -4.13 -7.50 -12.19
CA ILE A 42 -3.02 -6.56 -12.40
C ILE A 42 -2.18 -7.00 -13.62
N LYS A 43 -1.86 -8.29 -13.72
CA LYS A 43 -1.15 -8.85 -14.88
C LYS A 43 -1.93 -8.66 -16.18
N SER A 44 -3.26 -8.90 -16.16
CA SER A 44 -4.12 -8.67 -17.31
C SER A 44 -4.11 -7.20 -17.78
N VAL A 45 -4.19 -6.26 -16.83
CA VAL A 45 -4.09 -4.81 -17.15
C VAL A 45 -2.71 -4.51 -17.77
N LYS A 46 -1.63 -4.96 -17.15
CA LYS A 46 -0.26 -4.79 -17.66
C LYS A 46 -0.12 -5.26 -19.10
N GLU A 47 -0.55 -6.48 -19.40
CA GLU A 47 -0.42 -7.10 -20.72
C GLU A 47 -1.32 -6.42 -21.75
N ARG A 48 -2.58 -6.15 -21.41
CA ARG A 48 -3.56 -5.56 -22.32
C ARG A 48 -3.27 -4.09 -22.65
N ALA A 49 -2.81 -3.31 -21.67
CA ALA A 49 -2.43 -1.91 -21.87
C ALA A 49 -1.01 -1.75 -22.47
N GLY A 50 -0.17 -2.80 -22.38
CA GLY A 50 1.21 -2.75 -22.83
C GLY A 50 2.08 -1.81 -21.99
N VAL A 51 1.84 -1.76 -20.67
CA VAL A 51 2.58 -0.92 -19.70
C VAL A 51 3.28 -1.79 -18.66
N ASN A 52 4.24 -1.23 -17.94
CA ASN A 52 4.82 -1.90 -16.78
C ASN A 52 4.05 -1.53 -15.51
N ILE A 53 3.69 -2.56 -14.74
CA ILE A 53 3.12 -2.39 -13.40
C ILE A 53 4.09 -3.06 -12.42
N ILE A 54 4.46 -2.33 -11.37
CA ILE A 54 5.42 -2.77 -10.35
C ILE A 54 4.82 -2.61 -8.96
N LEU A 55 5.20 -3.48 -8.02
CA LEU A 55 4.66 -3.49 -6.66
C LEU A 55 5.28 -2.38 -5.80
N ALA A 56 4.47 -1.54 -5.15
CA ALA A 56 4.97 -0.57 -4.18
C ALA A 56 5.09 -1.18 -2.77
N PHE A 57 6.34 -1.36 -2.30
CA PHE A 57 6.62 -1.97 -0.99
C PHE A 57 6.09 -1.17 0.19
N LYS A 58 6.03 0.16 0.07
CA LYS A 58 5.42 1.02 1.10
C LYS A 58 4.00 0.60 1.50
N ALA A 59 3.29 -0.10 0.61
CA ALA A 59 1.95 -0.60 0.87
C ALA A 59 1.91 -2.09 1.20
N PHE A 60 2.79 -2.88 0.59
CA PHE A 60 2.81 -4.33 0.78
C PHE A 60 4.24 -4.87 0.67
N ALA A 61 4.82 -5.26 1.81
CA ALA A 61 6.19 -5.77 1.91
C ALA A 61 6.26 -7.12 2.67
N LEU A 62 5.20 -7.90 2.66
CA LEU A 62 5.18 -9.25 3.24
C LEU A 62 6.02 -10.19 2.36
N TRP A 63 7.34 -10.15 2.53
CA TRP A 63 8.31 -10.78 1.64
C TRP A 63 8.16 -12.31 1.51
N LYS A 64 7.63 -13.00 2.52
CA LYS A 64 7.30 -14.43 2.42
C LYS A 64 6.26 -14.74 1.33
N ALA A 65 5.47 -13.74 0.91
CA ALA A 65 4.54 -13.85 -0.20
C ALA A 65 5.15 -13.49 -1.57
N PHE A 66 6.36 -12.95 -1.62
CA PHE A 66 7.00 -12.55 -2.89
C PHE A 66 7.19 -13.68 -3.90
N PRO A 67 7.41 -14.94 -3.53
CA PRO A 67 7.37 -16.03 -4.50
C PRO A 67 6.06 -16.10 -5.30
N ILE A 68 4.91 -15.85 -4.64
CA ILE A 68 3.60 -15.78 -5.30
C ILE A 68 3.50 -14.54 -6.18
N VAL A 69 3.90 -13.37 -5.67
CA VAL A 69 3.86 -12.11 -6.43
C VAL A 69 4.70 -12.21 -7.70
N ARG A 70 5.90 -12.77 -7.61
CA ARG A 70 6.86 -12.88 -8.72
C ARG A 70 6.36 -13.70 -9.90
N GLU A 71 5.42 -14.63 -9.68
CA GLU A 71 4.78 -15.40 -10.78
C GLU A 71 4.00 -14.47 -11.74
N TYR A 72 3.61 -13.29 -11.28
CA TYR A 72 2.79 -12.33 -12.02
C TYR A 72 3.53 -11.03 -12.31
N ILE A 73 4.12 -10.44 -11.30
CA ILE A 73 4.78 -9.13 -11.32
C ILE A 73 6.16 -9.25 -10.65
N PRO A 74 7.25 -9.27 -11.42
CA PRO A 74 8.59 -9.52 -10.89
C PRO A 74 9.33 -8.26 -10.43
N PHE A 75 8.74 -7.07 -10.53
CA PHE A 75 9.40 -5.80 -10.24
C PHE A 75 8.68 -5.04 -9.12
N SER A 76 9.44 -4.16 -8.44
CA SER A 76 8.92 -3.32 -7.37
C SER A 76 9.49 -1.92 -7.35
N THR A 77 8.81 -1.02 -6.64
CA THR A 77 9.36 0.26 -6.22
C THR A 77 9.75 0.21 -4.76
N ALA A 78 10.78 0.96 -4.41
CA ALA A 78 11.32 1.08 -3.06
C ALA A 78 11.40 2.55 -2.63
N SER A 79 11.19 2.79 -1.34
CA SER A 79 11.24 4.15 -0.75
C SER A 79 12.45 4.36 0.17
N SER A 80 13.31 3.35 0.31
CA SER A 80 14.52 3.40 1.15
C SER A 80 15.56 2.38 0.67
N LYS A 81 16.79 2.51 1.21
CA LYS A 81 17.86 1.52 0.98
C LYS A 81 17.48 0.10 1.40
N PHE A 82 16.68 -0.03 2.45
CA PHE A 82 16.27 -1.34 2.96
C PHE A 82 15.17 -1.97 2.13
N GLU A 83 14.21 -1.18 1.63
CA GLU A 83 13.24 -1.69 0.66
C GLU A 83 13.91 -2.05 -0.67
N ALA A 84 14.88 -1.25 -1.16
CA ALA A 84 15.63 -1.57 -2.36
C ALA A 84 16.43 -2.88 -2.22
N ARG A 85 17.06 -3.07 -1.06
CA ARG A 85 17.76 -4.33 -0.74
C ARG A 85 16.79 -5.51 -0.66
N LEU A 86 15.64 -5.33 -0.01
CA LEU A 86 14.59 -6.35 0.11
C LEU A 86 14.08 -6.77 -1.28
N ALA A 87 13.90 -5.81 -2.20
CA ALA A 87 13.52 -6.10 -3.58
C ALA A 87 14.56 -6.98 -4.27
N PHE A 88 15.82 -6.63 -4.14
CA PHE A 88 16.91 -7.36 -4.77
C PHE A 88 17.08 -8.77 -4.19
N GLU A 89 17.08 -8.91 -2.87
CA GLU A 89 17.34 -10.17 -2.17
C GLU A 89 16.13 -11.12 -2.21
N GLU A 90 14.90 -10.62 -2.00
CA GLU A 90 13.72 -11.46 -1.77
C GLU A 90 12.75 -11.49 -2.97
N LEU A 91 12.55 -10.37 -3.68
CA LEU A 91 11.78 -10.39 -4.93
C LEU A 91 12.63 -10.84 -6.12
N GLY A 92 13.97 -10.66 -6.05
CA GLY A 92 14.92 -11.11 -7.05
C GLY A 92 15.09 -10.14 -8.23
N SER A 93 14.79 -8.86 -8.05
CA SER A 93 14.96 -7.81 -9.05
C SER A 93 15.42 -6.50 -8.44
N PRO A 94 16.23 -5.69 -9.17
CA PRO A 94 16.55 -4.33 -8.74
C PRO A 94 15.29 -3.45 -8.69
N ALA A 95 15.21 -2.58 -7.69
CA ALA A 95 14.05 -1.72 -7.48
C ALA A 95 14.03 -0.47 -8.38
N HIS A 96 12.84 0.09 -8.56
CA HIS A 96 12.67 1.50 -8.90
C HIS A 96 12.63 2.29 -7.59
N THR A 97 13.67 3.05 -7.29
CA THR A 97 13.78 3.70 -5.98
C THR A 97 13.46 5.18 -6.06
N TYR A 98 12.54 5.61 -5.21
CA TYR A 98 12.22 7.00 -4.97
C TYR A 98 12.20 7.27 -3.46
N SER A 99 12.89 8.33 -3.03
CA SER A 99 12.78 8.88 -1.68
C SER A 99 12.75 10.41 -1.73
N PRO A 100 12.00 11.07 -0.84
CA PRO A 100 11.99 12.54 -0.77
C PRO A 100 13.38 13.12 -0.51
N ALA A 101 14.25 12.37 0.17
CA ALA A 101 15.63 12.75 0.43
C ALA A 101 16.53 11.52 0.47
N TYR A 102 17.74 11.64 -0.11
CA TYR A 102 18.82 10.68 0.01
C TYR A 102 19.93 11.25 0.89
N THR A 103 20.65 10.37 1.60
CA THR A 103 21.89 10.71 2.31
C THR A 103 23.09 10.17 1.53
N GLU A 104 24.25 10.80 1.68
CA GLU A 104 25.50 10.31 1.05
C GLU A 104 25.88 8.92 1.55
N ALA A 105 25.62 8.63 2.82
CA ALA A 105 25.90 7.33 3.42
C ALA A 105 25.03 6.20 2.85
N ASP A 106 23.77 6.49 2.48
CA ASP A 106 22.83 5.48 1.99
C ASP A 106 22.87 5.32 0.47
N PHE A 107 23.27 6.37 -0.25
CA PHE A 107 23.12 6.41 -1.70
C PHE A 107 23.92 5.32 -2.44
N PRO A 108 25.13 4.90 -2.02
CA PRO A 108 25.81 3.76 -2.64
C PRO A 108 25.01 2.45 -2.58
N LEU A 109 24.29 2.21 -1.47
CA LEU A 109 23.41 1.04 -1.37
C LEU A 109 22.16 1.17 -2.26
N ILE A 110 21.62 2.39 -2.38
CA ILE A 110 20.53 2.68 -3.32
C ILE A 110 20.98 2.33 -4.74
N LEU A 111 22.14 2.80 -5.19
CA LEU A 111 22.67 2.48 -6.53
C LEU A 111 22.84 0.98 -6.75
N ARG A 112 23.40 0.30 -5.75
CA ARG A 112 23.65 -1.15 -5.83
C ARG A 112 22.39 -1.99 -6.07
N TYR A 113 21.24 -1.59 -5.48
CA TYR A 113 20.02 -2.38 -5.45
C TYR A 113 18.90 -1.83 -6.34
N SER A 114 19.18 -0.77 -7.12
CA SER A 114 18.18 -0.11 -7.97
C SER A 114 18.52 -0.23 -9.45
N SER A 115 17.50 -0.33 -10.29
CA SER A 115 17.58 -0.14 -11.74
C SER A 115 17.22 1.28 -12.16
N HIS A 116 16.38 1.94 -11.36
CA HIS A 116 15.93 3.32 -11.56
C HIS A 116 16.03 4.07 -10.24
N VAL A 117 16.49 5.31 -10.31
CA VAL A 117 16.49 6.23 -9.16
C VAL A 117 15.80 7.52 -9.56
N THR A 118 14.76 7.87 -8.83
CA THR A 118 14.01 9.10 -9.03
C THR A 118 14.39 10.11 -7.95
N PHE A 119 14.78 11.31 -8.38
CA PHE A 119 15.14 12.43 -7.51
C PHE A 119 13.94 13.35 -7.29
N ASN A 120 13.78 13.80 -6.07
CA ASN A 120 12.67 14.64 -5.66
C ASN A 120 12.80 16.11 -6.04
N SER A 121 14.02 16.58 -6.24
CA SER A 121 14.34 17.99 -6.56
C SER A 121 15.57 18.12 -7.45
N LEU A 122 15.72 19.26 -8.10
CA LEU A 122 16.91 19.57 -8.89
C LEU A 122 18.17 19.60 -8.02
N SER A 123 18.10 20.14 -6.81
CA SER A 123 19.25 20.15 -5.89
C SER A 123 19.67 18.74 -5.49
N GLN A 124 18.72 17.84 -5.27
CA GLN A 124 19.00 16.43 -5.00
C GLN A 124 19.64 15.76 -6.22
N PHE A 125 19.11 16.00 -7.43
CA PHE A 125 19.68 15.49 -8.67
C PHE A 125 21.13 15.96 -8.85
N HIS A 126 21.38 17.24 -8.78
CA HIS A 126 22.74 17.79 -8.96
C HIS A 126 23.75 17.30 -7.90
N ARG A 127 23.29 17.05 -6.68
CA ARG A 127 24.13 16.52 -5.60
C ARG A 127 24.52 15.05 -5.84
N PHE A 128 23.61 14.21 -6.30
CA PHE A 128 23.82 12.76 -6.34
C PHE A 128 24.12 12.21 -7.73
N TYR A 129 23.76 12.88 -8.80
CA TYR A 129 24.04 12.42 -10.16
C TYR A 129 25.54 12.23 -10.46
N PRO A 130 26.47 13.07 -9.95
CA PRO A 130 27.91 12.78 -10.07
C PRO A 130 28.32 11.43 -9.47
N MET A 131 27.68 10.99 -8.39
CA MET A 131 27.93 9.66 -7.79
C MET A 131 27.44 8.53 -8.71
N VAL A 132 26.29 8.70 -9.36
CA VAL A 132 25.77 7.73 -10.36
C VAL A 132 26.79 7.57 -11.50
N ARG A 133 27.33 8.67 -12.01
CA ARG A 133 28.33 8.64 -13.09
C ARG A 133 29.64 8.01 -12.66
N ALA A 134 30.11 8.31 -11.45
CA ALA A 134 31.39 7.80 -10.93
C ALA A 134 31.32 6.29 -10.62
N ASP A 135 30.15 5.78 -10.20
CA ASP A 135 29.94 4.36 -9.93
C ASP A 135 29.94 3.51 -11.22
N GLY A 136 29.77 4.13 -12.40
CA GLY A 136 29.62 3.43 -13.66
C GLY A 136 28.34 2.56 -13.72
N SER A 137 27.43 2.79 -12.81
CA SER A 137 26.17 2.06 -12.74
C SER A 137 25.30 2.32 -13.96
N ARG A 138 24.49 1.32 -14.32
CA ARG A 138 23.49 1.46 -15.39
C ARG A 138 22.13 1.93 -14.87
N VAL A 139 22.12 2.57 -13.71
CA VAL A 139 20.89 3.08 -13.09
C VAL A 139 20.33 4.21 -13.94
N SER A 140 19.07 4.07 -14.33
CA SER A 140 18.33 5.12 -15.03
C SER A 140 17.85 6.19 -14.04
N CYS A 141 18.15 7.46 -14.32
CA CYS A 141 17.81 8.57 -13.45
C CYS A 141 16.58 9.31 -13.91
N GLY A 142 15.70 9.66 -12.98
CA GLY A 142 14.52 10.47 -13.27
C GLY A 142 14.27 11.57 -12.27
N LEU A 143 13.35 12.45 -12.60
CA LEU A 143 12.86 13.49 -11.71
C LEU A 143 11.40 13.25 -11.36
N ARG A 144 11.07 13.38 -10.08
CA ARG A 144 9.66 13.50 -9.67
C ARG A 144 9.18 14.90 -10.02
N ILE A 145 8.13 14.96 -10.82
CA ILE A 145 7.43 16.19 -11.18
C ILE A 145 6.18 16.36 -10.33
N ASN A 146 5.82 17.62 -10.06
CA ASN A 146 4.58 17.99 -9.41
C ASN A 146 3.67 18.71 -10.41
N PRO A 147 2.61 18.09 -10.90
CA PRO A 147 1.69 18.73 -11.85
C PRO A 147 0.78 19.77 -11.18
N GLU A 148 0.91 20.00 -9.85
CA GLU A 148 0.10 20.94 -9.07
C GLU A 148 -1.41 20.66 -9.25
N TYR A 149 -1.73 19.39 -9.40
CA TYR A 149 -3.10 18.86 -9.55
C TYR A 149 -3.21 17.48 -8.89
N SER A 150 -4.23 17.31 -8.09
CA SER A 150 -4.63 16.03 -7.49
C SER A 150 -6.11 16.10 -7.11
N ASP A 151 -6.86 15.04 -7.33
CA ASP A 151 -8.24 14.87 -6.88
C ASP A 151 -8.33 14.40 -5.40
N VAL A 152 -7.19 14.26 -4.71
CA VAL A 152 -7.15 13.84 -3.31
C VAL A 152 -7.58 14.99 -2.40
N GLU A 153 -8.70 14.81 -1.71
CA GLU A 153 -9.31 15.85 -0.85
C GLU A 153 -8.54 16.05 0.47
N THR A 154 -7.97 14.99 1.02
CA THR A 154 -7.27 15.04 2.31
C THR A 154 -5.86 15.57 2.13
N ASP A 155 -5.55 16.75 2.67
CA ASP A 155 -4.24 17.42 2.53
C ASP A 155 -3.05 16.54 2.91
N LEU A 156 -3.18 15.69 3.93
CA LEU A 156 -2.14 14.75 4.36
C LEU A 156 -1.70 13.80 3.24
N TYR A 157 -2.61 13.46 2.33
CA TYR A 157 -2.39 12.53 1.21
C TYR A 157 -2.35 13.22 -0.14
N ASN A 158 -2.53 14.55 -0.19
CA ASN A 158 -2.44 15.35 -1.41
C ASN A 158 -1.00 15.81 -1.66
N PRO A 159 -0.24 15.14 -2.55
CA PRO A 159 1.16 15.49 -2.81
C PRO A 159 1.30 16.76 -3.65
N CYS A 160 0.20 17.33 -4.14
CA CYS A 160 0.16 18.54 -4.95
C CYS A 160 -0.41 19.75 -4.20
N ALA A 161 -0.70 19.61 -2.90
CA ALA A 161 -1.15 20.74 -2.07
C ALA A 161 -0.09 21.87 -2.07
N PRO A 162 -0.51 23.14 -1.95
CA PRO A 162 0.41 24.26 -1.84
C PRO A 162 1.43 24.04 -0.71
N GLY A 163 2.73 24.24 -1.03
CA GLY A 163 3.81 23.99 -0.09
C GLY A 163 4.23 22.53 0.03
N SER A 164 3.70 21.63 -0.79
CA SER A 164 4.14 20.23 -0.82
C SER A 164 5.64 20.13 -1.07
N ARG A 165 6.30 19.24 -0.29
CA ARG A 165 7.71 18.91 -0.46
C ARG A 165 7.96 17.89 -1.57
N MET A 166 6.95 17.50 -2.35
CA MET A 166 6.98 16.35 -3.26
C MET A 166 7.07 16.80 -4.72
N GLY A 167 8.25 16.61 -5.31
CA GLY A 167 8.48 16.82 -6.74
C GLY A 167 8.77 18.27 -7.16
N VAL A 168 9.18 18.43 -8.39
CA VAL A 168 9.54 19.69 -9.01
C VAL A 168 8.37 20.23 -9.82
N THR A 169 7.99 21.50 -9.58
CA THR A 169 6.98 22.18 -10.40
C THR A 169 7.55 22.61 -11.76
N CYS A 170 6.69 22.84 -12.73
CA CYS A 170 7.12 23.08 -14.11
C CYS A 170 7.96 24.36 -14.29
N ASP A 171 7.66 25.38 -13.51
CA ASP A 171 8.39 26.68 -13.50
C ASP A 171 9.84 26.57 -13.01
N LEU A 172 10.12 25.56 -12.16
CA LEU A 172 11.47 25.31 -11.66
C LEU A 172 12.37 24.53 -12.63
N LEU A 173 11.79 23.87 -13.65
CA LEU A 173 12.56 23.04 -14.61
C LEU A 173 13.22 23.84 -15.73
N GLY A 174 12.80 25.08 -15.97
CA GLY A 174 13.25 25.86 -17.12
C GLY A 174 12.76 25.25 -18.45
N ASP A 175 13.52 25.45 -19.53
CA ASP A 175 13.13 25.02 -20.89
C ASP A 175 13.58 23.59 -21.23
N THR A 176 14.60 23.07 -20.55
CA THR A 176 15.16 21.74 -20.81
C THR A 176 15.41 20.98 -19.52
N LEU A 177 15.33 19.66 -19.61
CA LEU A 177 15.72 18.80 -18.48
C LEU A 177 17.26 18.82 -18.30
N PRO A 178 17.76 18.67 -17.05
CA PRO A 178 19.16 18.45 -16.81
C PRO A 178 19.71 17.24 -17.57
N GLU A 179 20.95 17.34 -18.06
CA GLU A 179 21.63 16.21 -18.68
C GLU A 179 21.68 15.00 -17.74
N GLY A 180 21.30 13.83 -18.25
CA GLY A 180 21.25 12.59 -17.49
C GLY A 180 19.89 12.26 -16.89
N VAL A 181 18.90 13.14 -17.00
CA VAL A 181 17.50 12.80 -16.68
C VAL A 181 16.93 11.99 -17.84
N GLU A 182 16.63 10.74 -17.58
CA GLU A 182 16.09 9.80 -18.56
C GLU A 182 14.59 9.55 -18.42
N GLY A 183 14.00 9.97 -17.31
CA GLY A 183 12.58 9.75 -17.06
C GLY A 183 11.93 10.78 -16.16
N LEU A 184 10.59 10.79 -16.18
CA LEU A 184 9.77 11.57 -15.29
C LEU A 184 8.91 10.66 -14.44
N HIS A 185 8.63 11.07 -13.21
CA HIS A 185 7.77 10.37 -12.28
C HIS A 185 6.80 11.36 -11.64
N PHE A 186 5.54 10.99 -11.55
CA PHE A 186 4.58 11.68 -10.69
C PHE A 186 3.85 10.66 -9.79
N HIS A 187 3.35 11.12 -8.66
CA HIS A 187 2.51 10.30 -7.78
C HIS A 187 1.55 11.25 -7.07
N THR A 188 0.33 11.31 -7.58
CA THR A 188 -0.69 12.32 -7.26
C THR A 188 -2.03 11.71 -6.88
N LEU A 189 -2.13 10.39 -6.91
CA LEU A 189 -3.34 9.63 -6.66
C LEU A 189 -3.26 8.87 -5.34
N CYS A 190 -4.42 8.70 -4.67
CA CYS A 190 -4.57 7.87 -3.48
C CYS A 190 -5.93 7.17 -3.54
N GLU A 191 -5.96 5.84 -3.67
CA GLU A 191 -7.17 5.02 -3.82
C GLU A 191 -8.14 5.51 -4.90
N SER A 192 -7.55 6.04 -5.97
CA SER A 192 -8.22 6.79 -7.02
C SER A 192 -8.72 5.89 -8.15
N THR A 193 -9.56 6.45 -9.01
CA THR A 193 -10.14 5.79 -10.18
C THR A 193 -9.30 6.03 -11.45
N SER A 194 -9.66 5.36 -12.55
CA SER A 194 -9.08 5.60 -13.88
C SER A 194 -9.39 6.99 -14.42
N TYR A 195 -10.52 7.59 -14.02
CA TYR A 195 -10.92 8.94 -14.41
C TYR A 195 -10.09 10.02 -13.72
N ASP A 196 -9.65 9.76 -12.48
CA ASP A 196 -8.71 10.64 -11.76
C ASP A 196 -7.34 10.63 -12.44
N LEU A 197 -6.90 9.46 -12.93
CA LEU A 197 -5.69 9.36 -13.74
C LEU A 197 -5.82 10.13 -15.06
N GLU A 198 -6.96 10.04 -15.74
CA GLU A 198 -7.21 10.77 -16.98
C GLU A 198 -7.03 12.28 -16.80
N ARG A 199 -7.66 12.85 -15.76
CA ARG A 199 -7.51 14.28 -15.43
C ARG A 199 -6.07 14.63 -15.07
N THR A 200 -5.40 13.78 -14.28
CA THR A 200 -3.99 13.97 -13.93
C THR A 200 -3.08 13.95 -15.16
N LEU A 201 -3.28 13.02 -16.10
CA LEU A 201 -2.50 12.95 -17.33
C LEU A 201 -2.68 14.18 -18.21
N ALA A 202 -3.90 14.72 -18.30
CA ALA A 202 -4.16 15.97 -19.02
C ALA A 202 -3.35 17.14 -18.41
N GLU A 203 -3.27 17.24 -17.09
CA GLU A 203 -2.45 18.26 -16.43
C GLU A 203 -0.94 18.02 -16.61
N VAL A 204 -0.49 16.77 -16.58
CA VAL A 204 0.90 16.41 -16.89
C VAL A 204 1.25 16.78 -18.33
N GLU A 205 0.40 16.47 -19.32
CA GLU A 205 0.62 16.87 -20.72
C GLU A 205 0.62 18.39 -20.88
N ARG A 206 -0.30 19.09 -20.22
CA ARG A 206 -0.39 20.56 -20.28
C ARG A 206 0.85 21.27 -19.73
N ARG A 207 1.39 20.79 -18.61
CA ARG A 207 2.50 21.44 -17.90
C ARG A 207 3.86 20.91 -18.34
N PHE A 208 3.99 19.59 -18.53
CA PHE A 208 5.25 18.89 -18.77
C PHE A 208 5.34 18.25 -20.15
N GLY A 209 4.34 18.42 -21.01
CA GLY A 209 4.27 17.78 -22.33
C GLY A 209 5.50 18.05 -23.21
N ARG A 210 6.12 19.26 -23.09
CA ARG A 210 7.35 19.60 -23.82
C ARG A 210 8.55 18.72 -23.47
N PHE A 211 8.56 18.07 -22.31
CA PHE A 211 9.65 17.21 -21.86
C PHE A 211 9.44 15.74 -22.23
N LEU A 212 8.18 15.30 -22.45
CA LEU A 212 7.86 13.90 -22.72
C LEU A 212 8.58 13.34 -23.97
N PRO A 213 8.78 14.08 -25.06
CA PRO A 213 9.55 13.60 -26.20
C PRO A 213 11.04 13.35 -25.93
N HIS A 214 11.57 13.86 -24.80
CA HIS A 214 13.00 13.85 -24.47
C HIS A 214 13.37 12.84 -23.38
N VAL A 215 12.42 12.08 -22.87
CA VAL A 215 12.63 11.06 -21.84
C VAL A 215 12.30 9.66 -22.36
N LYS A 216 12.85 8.63 -21.71
CA LYS A 216 12.68 7.23 -22.10
C LYS A 216 11.46 6.60 -21.42
N TRP A 217 11.13 7.07 -20.22
CA TRP A 217 10.05 6.52 -19.41
C TRP A 217 9.26 7.59 -18.66
N LEU A 218 7.99 7.27 -18.42
CA LEU A 218 7.10 8.02 -17.54
C LEU A 218 6.53 7.07 -16.50
N ASN A 219 6.85 7.33 -15.24
CA ASN A 219 6.29 6.61 -14.10
C ASN A 219 5.12 7.41 -13.51
N MET A 220 3.94 6.82 -13.54
CA MET A 220 2.69 7.45 -13.13
C MET A 220 2.40 7.25 -11.62
N GLY A 221 3.35 6.67 -10.89
CA GLY A 221 3.22 6.43 -9.46
C GLY A 221 2.15 5.41 -9.08
N GLY A 222 1.75 5.47 -7.82
CA GLY A 222 0.72 4.61 -7.23
C GLY A 222 -0.63 5.31 -7.08
N GLY A 223 -1.48 4.73 -6.24
CA GLY A 223 -2.84 5.22 -5.96
C GLY A 223 -3.90 4.67 -6.91
N HIS A 224 -3.52 3.82 -7.87
CA HIS A 224 -4.42 3.15 -8.81
C HIS A 224 -5.05 1.91 -8.16
N LEU A 225 -6.28 2.02 -7.67
CA LEU A 225 -6.94 0.94 -6.95
C LEU A 225 -7.74 0.02 -7.90
N MET A 226 -7.07 -0.49 -8.93
CA MET A 226 -7.70 -1.24 -10.03
C MET A 226 -8.33 -2.59 -9.61
N THR A 227 -8.05 -3.09 -8.43
CA THR A 227 -8.65 -4.30 -7.87
C THR A 227 -9.89 -4.04 -7.02
N ARG A 228 -10.25 -2.77 -6.82
CA ARG A 228 -11.53 -2.41 -6.19
C ARG A 228 -12.67 -2.73 -7.14
N LYS A 229 -13.75 -3.28 -6.60
CA LYS A 229 -14.88 -3.83 -7.37
C LYS A 229 -15.55 -2.83 -8.32
N ASP A 230 -15.59 -1.55 -7.96
CA ASP A 230 -16.21 -0.46 -8.73
C ASP A 230 -15.23 0.26 -9.67
N TYR A 231 -13.99 -0.23 -9.79
CA TYR A 231 -12.98 0.39 -10.65
C TYR A 231 -13.20 0.04 -12.13
N ASP A 232 -13.21 1.04 -12.99
CA ASP A 232 -13.34 0.85 -14.43
C ASP A 232 -12.00 0.49 -15.08
N VAL A 233 -11.74 -0.83 -15.12
CA VAL A 233 -10.51 -1.41 -15.69
C VAL A 233 -10.44 -1.20 -17.20
N GLU A 234 -11.56 -1.26 -17.90
CA GLU A 234 -11.58 -1.09 -19.36
C GLU A 234 -11.25 0.34 -19.75
N HIS A 235 -11.77 1.32 -19.02
CA HIS A 235 -11.40 2.72 -19.18
C HIS A 235 -9.90 2.93 -18.92
N LEU A 236 -9.34 2.35 -17.86
CA LEU A 236 -7.89 2.42 -17.59
C LEU A 236 -7.07 1.92 -18.78
N ILE A 237 -7.42 0.75 -19.32
CA ILE A 237 -6.68 0.14 -20.44
C ILE A 237 -6.79 1.02 -21.70
N ALA A 238 -7.97 1.55 -21.99
CA ALA A 238 -8.18 2.44 -23.14
C ALA A 238 -7.37 3.73 -23.01
N LEU A 239 -7.39 4.35 -21.82
CA LEU A 239 -6.63 5.55 -21.49
C LEU A 239 -5.12 5.36 -21.68
N LEU A 240 -4.57 4.28 -21.13
CA LEU A 240 -3.14 3.97 -21.23
C LEU A 240 -2.71 3.67 -22.67
N LYS A 241 -3.52 2.96 -23.44
CA LYS A 241 -3.28 2.73 -24.88
C LYS A 241 -3.26 4.04 -25.65
N GLY A 242 -4.27 4.90 -25.47
CA GLY A 242 -4.34 6.19 -26.13
C GLY A 242 -3.18 7.11 -25.77
N PHE A 243 -2.72 7.06 -24.51
CA PHE A 243 -1.51 7.80 -24.11
C PHE A 243 -0.26 7.25 -24.79
N LYS A 244 -0.12 5.93 -24.86
CA LYS A 244 1.00 5.27 -25.52
C LYS A 244 1.04 5.51 -27.04
N GLU A 245 -0.12 5.63 -27.69
CA GLU A 245 -0.20 6.00 -29.10
C GLU A 245 0.33 7.41 -29.37
N ARG A 246 0.11 8.37 -28.44
CA ARG A 246 0.69 9.72 -28.52
C ARG A 246 2.18 9.76 -28.25
N TYR A 247 2.68 8.87 -27.38
CA TYR A 247 4.09 8.81 -26.97
C TYR A 247 4.64 7.37 -27.09
N PRO A 248 4.78 6.83 -28.33
CA PRO A 248 5.10 5.40 -28.53
C PRO A 248 6.50 5.01 -28.08
N HIS A 249 7.40 5.97 -27.91
CA HIS A 249 8.77 5.76 -27.43
C HIS A 249 8.85 5.62 -25.90
N LEU A 250 7.81 6.06 -25.17
CA LEU A 250 7.83 6.03 -23.72
C LEU A 250 7.53 4.64 -23.17
N GLU A 251 8.35 4.20 -22.25
CA GLU A 251 7.99 3.15 -21.31
C GLU A 251 7.08 3.74 -20.23
N LEU A 252 5.84 3.24 -20.15
CA LEU A 252 4.88 3.66 -19.14
C LEU A 252 4.95 2.71 -17.94
N ILE A 253 5.06 3.27 -16.74
CA ILE A 253 5.19 2.53 -15.49
C ILE A 253 4.13 2.99 -14.50
N MET A 254 3.54 2.05 -13.77
CA MET A 254 2.61 2.31 -12.67
C MET A 254 3.08 1.57 -11.41
N GLU A 255 2.88 2.19 -10.24
CA GLU A 255 3.33 1.69 -8.93
C GLU A 255 2.16 1.48 -7.95
N PRO A 256 1.10 0.74 -8.31
CA PRO A 256 0.04 0.48 -7.34
C PRO A 256 0.61 -0.28 -6.14
N GLY A 257 0.08 0.03 -4.97
CA GLY A 257 0.45 -0.63 -3.73
C GLY A 257 -0.74 -1.38 -3.15
N SER A 258 -1.74 -0.65 -2.63
CA SER A 258 -2.96 -1.24 -2.05
C SER A 258 -3.63 -2.24 -2.99
N ALA A 259 -3.67 -1.97 -4.29
CA ALA A 259 -4.31 -2.84 -5.27
C ALA A 259 -3.79 -4.29 -5.26
N PHE A 260 -2.52 -4.51 -4.89
CA PHE A 260 -1.97 -5.87 -4.78
C PHE A 260 -2.63 -6.68 -3.67
N ALA A 261 -2.78 -6.07 -2.50
CA ALA A 261 -3.27 -6.75 -1.30
C ALA A 261 -4.66 -6.27 -0.85
N TRP A 262 -5.40 -5.53 -1.69
CA TRP A 262 -6.75 -5.06 -1.44
C TRP A 262 -7.70 -6.24 -1.18
N GLN A 263 -8.31 -6.24 0.00
CA GLN A 263 -9.25 -7.28 0.44
C GLN A 263 -8.68 -8.72 0.33
N THR A 264 -7.38 -8.91 0.60
CA THR A 264 -6.72 -10.21 0.52
C THR A 264 -6.47 -10.85 1.87
N GLY A 265 -7.05 -10.32 2.93
CA GLY A 265 -6.93 -10.92 4.26
C GLY A 265 -7.37 -9.98 5.38
N PHE A 266 -7.09 -10.37 6.59
CA PHE A 266 -7.68 -9.79 7.78
C PHE A 266 -6.70 -9.78 8.98
N LEU A 267 -7.05 -9.00 10.02
CA LEU A 267 -6.47 -9.11 11.35
C LEU A 267 -7.46 -9.84 12.27
N LEU A 268 -7.08 -11.00 12.79
CA LEU A 268 -7.80 -11.71 13.84
C LEU A 268 -7.35 -11.17 15.20
N THR A 269 -8.32 -10.86 16.07
CA THR A 269 -8.11 -10.42 17.45
C THR A 269 -9.06 -11.14 18.39
N THR A 270 -8.80 -11.07 19.69
CA THR A 270 -9.65 -11.67 20.75
C THR A 270 -10.05 -10.58 21.74
N VAL A 271 -11.30 -10.55 22.15
CA VAL A 271 -11.79 -9.71 23.26
C VAL A 271 -11.17 -10.21 24.56
N VAL A 272 -10.39 -9.37 25.24
CA VAL A 272 -9.68 -9.73 26.48
C VAL A 272 -10.32 -9.12 27.73
N ASP A 273 -11.10 -8.04 27.55
CA ASP A 273 -11.87 -7.42 28.64
C ASP A 273 -13.06 -6.63 28.08
N ILE A 274 -14.06 -6.36 28.92
CA ILE A 274 -15.18 -5.48 28.60
C ILE A 274 -15.41 -4.55 29.79
N VAL A 275 -15.22 -3.26 29.55
CA VAL A 275 -15.42 -2.22 30.55
C VAL A 275 -16.63 -1.36 30.20
N GLU A 276 -17.33 -0.87 31.22
CA GLU A 276 -18.46 0.06 31.03
C GLU A 276 -18.23 1.34 31.83
N ASN A 277 -18.38 2.48 31.16
CA ASN A 277 -18.28 3.78 31.80
C ASN A 277 -19.30 4.74 31.18
N HIS A 278 -20.14 5.36 32.02
CA HIS A 278 -21.22 6.27 31.61
C HIS A 278 -22.10 5.72 30.47
N GLY A 279 -22.43 4.42 30.53
CA GLY A 279 -23.27 3.75 29.54
C GLY A 279 -22.57 3.37 28.23
N VAL A 280 -21.28 3.68 28.09
CA VAL A 280 -20.45 3.22 26.96
C VAL A 280 -19.77 1.93 27.35
N LYS A 281 -20.09 0.85 26.62
CA LYS A 281 -19.38 -0.43 26.72
C LYS A 281 -18.21 -0.45 25.75
N THR A 282 -17.01 -0.72 26.28
CA THR A 282 -15.80 -0.86 25.48
C THR A 282 -15.28 -2.28 25.59
N ALA A 283 -15.22 -3.00 24.46
CA ALA A 283 -14.55 -4.28 24.35
C ALA A 283 -13.08 -4.04 24.02
N ILE A 284 -12.19 -4.47 24.92
CA ILE A 284 -10.75 -4.36 24.75
C ILE A 284 -10.25 -5.61 24.05
N ILE A 285 -9.47 -5.44 22.98
CA ILE A 285 -8.92 -6.55 22.20
C ILE A 285 -7.44 -6.75 22.49
N ASP A 286 -6.89 -7.94 22.20
CA ASP A 286 -5.48 -8.29 22.33
C ASP A 286 -4.57 -7.64 21.25
N ALA A 287 -5.10 -6.68 20.50
CA ALA A 287 -4.38 -5.82 19.57
C ALA A 287 -4.54 -4.34 19.97
N SER A 288 -3.91 -3.46 19.23
CA SER A 288 -3.94 -2.01 19.47
C SER A 288 -4.13 -1.27 18.15
N PHE A 289 -5.01 -0.28 18.11
CA PHE A 289 -5.15 0.57 16.94
C PHE A 289 -3.86 1.38 16.70
N THR A 290 -3.30 1.95 17.78
CA THR A 290 -2.05 2.73 17.71
C THR A 290 -0.87 1.89 17.22
N CYS A 291 -0.78 0.63 17.64
CA CYS A 291 0.37 -0.22 17.32
C CYS A 291 0.18 -1.01 16.02
N HIS A 292 -1.04 -1.49 15.77
CA HIS A 292 -1.28 -2.51 14.76
C HIS A 292 -2.21 -2.05 13.63
N MET A 293 -2.98 -1.00 13.85
CA MET A 293 -3.87 -0.38 12.85
C MET A 293 -3.69 1.15 12.81
N PRO A 294 -2.44 1.68 12.77
CA PRO A 294 -2.23 3.14 12.85
C PRO A 294 -2.89 3.90 11.70
N ASP A 295 -3.05 3.28 10.54
CA ASP A 295 -3.77 3.88 9.40
C ASP A 295 -5.20 4.29 9.76
N CYS A 296 -5.90 3.51 10.59
CA CYS A 296 -7.25 3.86 11.04
C CYS A 296 -7.29 5.18 11.82
N LEU A 297 -6.19 5.53 12.53
CA LEU A 297 -6.07 6.77 13.29
C LEU A 297 -5.50 7.91 12.46
N GLU A 298 -4.54 7.63 11.57
CA GLU A 298 -3.89 8.63 10.72
C GLU A 298 -4.82 9.13 9.60
N MET A 299 -5.62 8.25 9.04
CA MET A 299 -6.55 8.47 7.94
C MET A 299 -8.00 8.38 8.44
N PRO A 300 -8.40 8.86 9.58
CA PRO A 300 -9.54 8.45 10.41
C PRO A 300 -10.62 7.69 9.64
N TYR A 301 -10.45 6.39 9.46
CA TYR A 301 -11.46 5.52 8.88
C TYR A 301 -11.79 4.37 9.84
N LYS A 302 -13.04 4.00 9.85
CA LYS A 302 -13.55 2.91 10.67
C LYS A 302 -13.43 1.59 9.89
N PRO A 303 -12.55 0.66 10.31
CA PRO A 303 -12.42 -0.60 9.61
C PRO A 303 -13.66 -1.46 9.75
N ALA A 304 -13.97 -2.27 8.73
CA ALA A 304 -15.05 -3.24 8.83
C ALA A 304 -14.66 -4.38 9.79
N ILE A 305 -15.60 -4.77 10.65
CA ILE A 305 -15.48 -5.99 11.46
C ILE A 305 -16.49 -7.00 10.90
N ARG A 306 -16.02 -8.22 10.63
CA ARG A 306 -16.86 -9.29 10.10
C ARG A 306 -18.05 -9.56 11.01
N PHE A 307 -19.25 -9.63 10.44
CA PHE A 307 -20.51 -9.82 11.14
C PHE A 307 -20.90 -8.71 12.14
N ALA A 308 -20.25 -7.54 12.05
CA ALA A 308 -20.67 -6.34 12.76
C ALA A 308 -21.17 -5.28 11.77
N THR A 309 -21.92 -4.34 12.30
CA THR A 309 -22.44 -3.20 11.54
C THR A 309 -22.06 -1.89 12.24
N ASP A 310 -22.30 -0.77 11.61
CA ASP A 310 -22.34 0.51 12.32
C ASP A 310 -23.33 0.45 13.48
N ALA A 311 -23.14 1.35 14.47
CA ALA A 311 -23.98 1.37 15.66
C ALA A 311 -25.46 1.51 15.28
N VAL A 312 -26.27 0.57 15.75
CA VAL A 312 -27.73 0.48 15.51
C VAL A 312 -28.44 0.42 16.84
N GLU A 313 -29.43 1.31 17.02
CA GLU A 313 -30.28 1.32 18.22
C GLU A 313 -30.95 -0.03 18.45
N GLY A 314 -30.93 -0.49 19.69
CA GLY A 314 -31.55 -1.77 20.10
C GLY A 314 -30.68 -3.02 19.89
N LYS A 315 -29.48 -2.87 19.25
CA LYS A 315 -28.51 -3.97 19.17
C LYS A 315 -27.41 -3.82 20.24
N PRO A 316 -26.79 -4.93 20.67
CA PRO A 316 -25.58 -4.89 21.48
C PRO A 316 -24.48 -4.09 20.77
N THR A 317 -24.09 -2.95 21.34
CA THR A 317 -23.15 -2.00 20.73
C THR A 317 -21.95 -1.83 21.65
N TYR A 318 -20.75 -1.87 21.07
CA TYR A 318 -19.50 -1.74 21.78
C TYR A 318 -18.57 -0.81 21.02
N ARG A 319 -17.90 0.06 21.75
CA ARG A 319 -16.65 0.68 21.33
C ARG A 319 -15.58 -0.39 21.32
N ILE A 320 -14.72 -0.43 20.29
CA ILE A 320 -13.59 -1.35 20.30
C ILE A 320 -12.35 -0.58 20.71
N GLY A 321 -11.71 -1.02 21.79
CA GLY A 321 -10.49 -0.45 22.34
C GLY A 321 -9.31 -1.41 22.19
N GLY A 322 -8.12 -0.84 21.99
CA GLY A 322 -6.86 -1.58 22.00
C GLY A 322 -6.33 -1.79 23.43
N ASN A 323 -5.25 -2.56 23.54
CA ASN A 323 -4.62 -2.91 24.80
C ASN A 323 -3.41 -2.05 25.18
N SER A 324 -3.17 -0.93 24.48
CA SER A 324 -2.12 0.02 24.87
C SER A 324 -2.57 0.97 25.99
N CYS A 325 -1.60 1.58 26.69
CA CYS A 325 -1.89 2.58 27.71
C CYS A 325 -2.26 3.97 27.15
N LEU A 326 -2.32 4.13 25.83
CA LEU A 326 -2.79 5.36 25.22
C LEU A 326 -4.31 5.47 25.40
N SER A 327 -4.80 6.51 26.07
CA SER A 327 -6.24 6.70 26.33
C SER A 327 -7.08 6.78 25.04
N GLY A 328 -6.50 7.23 23.93
CA GLY A 328 -7.11 7.29 22.61
C GLY A 328 -6.95 6.02 21.75
N ASP A 329 -6.48 4.91 22.31
CA ASP A 329 -6.34 3.64 21.60
C ASP A 329 -7.68 2.94 21.42
N TYR A 330 -8.58 3.56 20.70
CA TYR A 330 -9.87 2.99 20.33
C TYR A 330 -10.35 3.57 18.99
N MET A 331 -11.29 2.86 18.36
CA MET A 331 -11.93 3.32 17.13
C MET A 331 -13.43 2.99 17.21
N GLY A 332 -14.26 3.95 16.87
CA GLY A 332 -15.70 3.83 16.62
C GLY A 332 -16.51 2.89 17.51
N ASP A 333 -17.78 2.77 17.20
CA ASP A 333 -18.72 1.86 17.86
C ASP A 333 -19.32 0.93 16.81
N TRP A 334 -19.41 -0.37 17.13
CA TRP A 334 -20.01 -1.41 16.27
C TRP A 334 -21.13 -2.12 17.00
N SER A 335 -22.18 -2.47 16.25
CA SER A 335 -23.26 -3.33 16.73
C SER A 335 -23.07 -4.77 16.26
N PHE A 336 -23.37 -5.69 17.15
CA PHE A 336 -23.28 -7.13 16.94
C PHE A 336 -24.66 -7.77 17.09
N ASP A 337 -24.85 -8.98 16.51
CA ASP A 337 -26.11 -9.70 16.65
C ASP A 337 -26.29 -10.33 18.04
N LYS A 338 -25.17 -10.53 18.77
CA LYS A 338 -25.14 -11.04 20.14
C LYS A 338 -24.24 -10.16 21.00
N PRO A 339 -24.47 -10.08 22.32
CA PRO A 339 -23.50 -9.48 23.22
C PRO A 339 -22.13 -10.14 23.08
N LEU A 340 -21.08 -9.31 23.10
CA LEU A 340 -19.71 -9.80 23.13
C LEU A 340 -19.38 -10.34 24.53
N GLU A 341 -18.55 -11.39 24.54
CA GLU A 341 -17.98 -12.00 25.74
C GLU A 341 -16.44 -12.01 25.66
N ILE A 342 -15.79 -12.07 26.82
CA ILE A 342 -14.32 -12.27 26.89
C ILE A 342 -13.99 -13.62 26.23
N GLY A 343 -13.06 -13.60 25.30
CA GLY A 343 -12.68 -14.75 24.48
C GLY A 343 -13.28 -14.74 23.07
N ASP A 344 -14.26 -13.88 22.79
CA ASP A 344 -14.80 -13.74 21.44
C ASP A 344 -13.74 -13.24 20.46
N LYS A 345 -13.74 -13.80 19.27
CA LYS A 345 -12.82 -13.42 18.20
C LYS A 345 -13.45 -12.39 17.28
N LEU A 346 -12.72 -11.29 17.04
CA LEU A 346 -13.10 -10.26 16.09
C LEU A 346 -12.16 -10.30 14.89
N ILE A 347 -12.72 -10.13 13.69
CA ILE A 347 -11.99 -10.14 12.44
C ILE A 347 -12.14 -8.78 11.79
N PHE A 348 -11.02 -8.01 11.78
CA PHE A 348 -10.94 -6.75 11.05
C PHE A 348 -10.57 -7.04 9.61
N GLU A 349 -11.43 -6.65 8.69
CA GLU A 349 -11.26 -6.90 7.25
C GLU A 349 -10.22 -5.97 6.63
N ASP A 350 -9.59 -6.43 5.56
CA ASP A 350 -8.70 -5.65 4.69
C ASP A 350 -7.44 -5.08 5.39
N MET A 351 -6.77 -5.90 6.22
CA MET A 351 -5.66 -5.49 7.06
C MET A 351 -4.26 -5.88 6.51
N ILE A 352 -4.16 -6.24 5.22
CA ILE A 352 -2.90 -6.77 4.66
C ILE A 352 -2.06 -5.71 3.95
N HIS A 353 -2.65 -4.60 3.46
CA HIS A 353 -1.90 -3.49 2.88
C HIS A 353 -1.79 -2.32 3.86
N TYR A 354 -0.76 -1.49 3.72
CA TYR A 354 -0.41 -0.37 4.59
C TYR A 354 -0.37 -0.71 6.08
N THR A 355 -1.44 -1.23 6.66
CA THR A 355 -1.56 -1.58 8.09
C THR A 355 -0.37 -2.41 8.57
N ILE A 356 -0.08 -3.52 7.90
CA ILE A 356 0.98 -4.46 8.31
C ILE A 356 2.41 -3.86 8.21
N VAL A 357 2.63 -2.89 7.31
CA VAL A 357 3.96 -2.26 7.11
C VAL A 357 4.19 -1.05 8.04
N LYS A 358 3.17 -0.57 8.74
CA LYS A 358 3.24 0.58 9.64
C LYS A 358 3.24 0.20 11.13
N THR A 359 3.19 -1.08 11.46
CA THR A 359 3.08 -1.55 12.85
C THR A 359 4.27 -1.12 13.72
N ASN A 360 4.00 -0.93 15.00
CA ASN A 360 4.99 -0.63 16.03
C ASN A 360 4.74 -1.45 17.31
N MET A 361 5.66 -1.34 18.28
CA MET A 361 5.57 -2.07 19.56
C MET A 361 5.54 -1.10 20.74
N PHE A 362 4.72 -0.06 20.65
CA PHE A 362 4.51 0.85 21.77
C PHE A 362 4.03 0.07 23.02
N ASN A 363 4.43 0.50 24.20
CA ASN A 363 4.23 -0.20 25.49
C ASN A 363 4.80 -1.64 25.57
N GLY A 364 5.60 -2.08 24.61
CA GLY A 364 6.10 -3.45 24.55
C GLY A 364 5.05 -4.46 24.07
N ILE A 365 3.95 -4.00 23.47
CA ILE A 365 2.93 -4.87 22.91
C ILE A 365 3.54 -5.54 21.66
N PRO A 366 3.57 -6.89 21.59
CA PRO A 366 4.16 -7.58 20.45
C PRO A 366 3.34 -7.37 19.18
N HIS A 367 4.02 -7.32 18.03
CA HIS A 367 3.32 -7.34 16.76
C HIS A 367 2.41 -8.57 16.65
N PRO A 368 1.23 -8.46 16.01
CA PRO A 368 0.44 -9.62 15.62
C PRO A 368 1.28 -10.60 14.80
N SER A 369 1.04 -11.89 14.99
CA SER A 369 1.66 -12.92 14.17
C SER A 369 1.34 -12.71 12.68
N LEU A 370 2.16 -13.27 11.79
CA LEU A 370 1.95 -13.22 10.35
C LEU A 370 1.70 -14.62 9.83
N ALA A 371 0.63 -14.79 9.07
CA ALA A 371 0.25 -16.08 8.50
C ALA A 371 -0.29 -15.96 7.07
N LEU A 372 -0.21 -17.07 6.35
CA LEU A 372 -0.84 -17.29 5.07
C LEU A 372 -1.90 -18.39 5.22
N TRP A 373 -3.11 -18.15 4.74
CA TRP A 373 -4.06 -19.19 4.39
C TRP A 373 -3.81 -19.59 2.94
N ASP A 374 -3.17 -20.73 2.74
CA ASP A 374 -2.67 -21.13 1.42
C ASP A 374 -3.81 -21.59 0.48
N LYS A 375 -3.47 -21.78 -0.77
CA LYS A 375 -4.42 -22.24 -1.80
C LYS A 375 -5.01 -23.65 -1.54
N ASP A 376 -4.37 -24.44 -0.68
CA ASP A 376 -4.78 -25.81 -0.30
C ASP A 376 -5.52 -25.81 1.04
N ASP A 377 -6.00 -24.63 1.51
CA ASP A 377 -6.75 -24.39 2.72
C ASP A 377 -6.00 -24.79 4.01
N ARG A 378 -4.68 -24.52 4.04
CA ARG A 378 -3.81 -24.75 5.21
C ARG A 378 -3.31 -23.43 5.77
N LEU A 379 -3.24 -23.34 7.09
CA LEU A 379 -2.59 -22.23 7.76
C LEU A 379 -1.06 -22.43 7.78
N VAL A 380 -0.35 -21.47 7.18
CA VAL A 380 1.12 -21.43 7.16
C VAL A 380 1.58 -20.23 8.00
N MET A 381 2.17 -20.49 9.15
CA MET A 381 2.72 -19.43 9.99
C MET A 381 4.03 -18.90 9.37
N TYR A 382 4.06 -17.59 9.12
CA TYR A 382 5.24 -16.91 8.59
C TYR A 382 6.15 -16.40 9.71
N ARG A 383 5.58 -15.78 10.73
CA ARG A 383 6.33 -15.25 11.87
C ARG A 383 5.44 -15.09 13.10
N THR A 384 6.03 -15.31 14.25
CA THR A 384 5.54 -14.87 15.57
C THR A 384 6.56 -13.90 16.14
N PHE A 385 6.11 -12.97 16.98
CA PHE A 385 6.95 -11.94 17.59
C PHE A 385 6.99 -12.13 19.10
N GLY A 386 8.14 -11.88 19.71
CA GLY A 386 8.36 -12.08 21.13
C GLY A 386 9.17 -10.95 21.77
N TYR A 387 9.61 -11.20 23.00
CA TYR A 387 10.35 -10.23 23.80
C TYR A 387 11.62 -9.72 23.12
N GLU A 388 12.37 -10.58 22.42
CA GLU A 388 13.61 -10.18 21.74
C GLU A 388 13.36 -9.18 20.60
N ASP A 389 12.21 -9.28 19.90
CA ASP A 389 11.84 -8.31 18.86
C ASP A 389 11.63 -6.91 19.45
N TYR A 390 11.08 -6.82 20.67
CA TYR A 390 10.93 -5.56 21.38
C TYR A 390 12.26 -5.04 21.93
N LYS A 391 12.98 -5.90 22.69
CA LYS A 391 14.23 -5.54 23.35
C LYS A 391 15.30 -5.06 22.37
N ASN A 392 15.55 -5.84 21.30
CA ASN A 392 16.63 -5.56 20.35
C ASN A 392 16.38 -4.29 19.52
N ARG A 393 15.18 -3.74 19.57
CA ARG A 393 14.87 -2.44 18.97
C ARG A 393 15.27 -1.26 19.85
N MET A 394 15.51 -1.48 21.14
CA MET A 394 15.68 -0.42 22.15
C MET A 394 17.13 -0.24 22.60
N ASP A 395 18.06 -1.04 22.11
CA ASP A 395 19.49 -0.99 22.45
C ASP A 395 20.41 -0.52 21.30
#